data_3b86e4c097c87a4439ba44ee98fcc3f9
#
_entry.id   3b86e4c097c87a4439ba44ee98fcc3f9
#
_cell.length_a   1.000
_cell.length_b   1.000
_cell.length_c   1.000
_cell.angle_alpha   90.00
_cell.angle_beta   90.00
_cell.angle_gamma   90.00
#
_symmetry.space_group_name_H-M   'P 1'
#
loop_
_entity.id
_entity.type
_entity.pdbx_description
1 polymer ?
#
loop_
_entity_poly.entity_id
_entity_poly.type
_entity_poly.pdbx_seq_one_letter_code
_entity_poly.pdbx_strand_id
1 'polypeptide(L)'
;MIHYTNINKNFSVSDYIGVLEDGAITEKSGKVKRKSKVFFIKDTSICKEIFNLINETTIIKLTDIEPLQYSEYGVGGEYGWHRDVHEKPYPNGLIRKVSFSIILNDDFEGGEFDIETRTPADKKRYDTFDNKKQNTIIFSSYMWHRVRPVKSGIRKSIVGWVLGPP
;
A
#
# COMPACT_ATOMS: atom_id res chain seq x y z
N MET A 1 2.78 -13.84 -4.35
CA MET A 1 2.43 -14.05 -2.93
C MET A 1 1.45 -12.98 -2.52
N ILE A 2 0.33 -13.37 -1.94
CA ILE A 2 -0.64 -12.48 -1.30
C ILE A 2 -0.90 -13.08 0.08
N HIS A 3 -0.80 -12.27 1.12
CA HIS A 3 -1.15 -12.64 2.47
C HIS A 3 -2.14 -11.61 3.03
N TYR A 4 -3.28 -12.08 3.50
CA TYR A 4 -4.31 -11.25 4.12
C TYR A 4 -4.39 -11.57 5.60
N THR A 5 -4.20 -10.58 6.44
CA THR A 5 -4.22 -10.73 7.89
C THR A 5 -4.89 -9.54 8.55
N ASN A 6 -5.34 -9.73 9.77
CA ASN A 6 -5.79 -8.64 10.62
C ASN A 6 -4.67 -8.33 11.64
N ILE A 7 -4.14 -7.14 11.59
CA ILE A 7 -3.18 -6.67 12.58
C ILE A 7 -3.98 -6.10 13.75
N ASN A 8 -4.15 -6.90 14.81
CA ASN A 8 -4.82 -6.51 16.06
C ASN A 8 -4.03 -5.46 16.89
N LYS A 9 -3.28 -4.59 16.23
CA LYS A 9 -2.59 -3.48 16.87
C LYS A 9 -3.24 -2.18 16.46
N ASN A 10 -3.67 -1.40 17.42
CA ASN A 10 -4.07 0.00 17.21
C ASN A 10 -2.82 0.81 16.87
N PHE A 11 -2.51 0.92 15.57
CA PHE A 11 -1.55 1.92 15.13
C PHE A 11 -2.20 3.30 15.27
N SER A 12 -1.89 4.01 16.34
CA SER A 12 -2.17 5.44 16.42
C SER A 12 -1.11 6.16 15.61
N VAL A 13 -1.46 6.53 14.38
CA VAL A 13 -0.56 7.33 13.51
C VAL A 13 -0.83 8.81 13.60
N SER A 14 -1.85 9.25 14.35
CA SER A 14 -2.24 10.65 14.46
C SER A 14 -1.10 11.56 14.92
N ASP A 15 -0.23 11.07 15.80
CA ASP A 15 0.90 11.82 16.35
C ASP A 15 2.05 12.01 15.33
N TYR A 16 2.01 11.28 14.21
CA TYR A 16 3.05 11.30 13.17
C TYR A 16 2.63 12.05 11.91
N ILE A 17 1.33 12.40 11.79
CA ILE A 17 0.81 13.03 10.56
C ILE A 17 1.10 14.52 10.60
N GLY A 18 1.86 14.98 9.62
CA GLY A 18 2.14 16.39 9.36
C GLY A 18 1.28 16.95 8.22
N VAL A 19 1.87 17.83 7.42
CA VAL A 19 1.21 18.43 6.26
C VAL A 19 1.01 17.38 5.17
N LEU A 20 -0.24 17.22 4.72
CA LEU A 20 -0.59 16.29 3.64
C LEU A 20 -0.30 16.92 2.28
N GLU A 21 0.42 16.18 1.44
CA GLU A 21 0.76 16.55 0.07
C GLU A 21 0.01 15.69 -0.95
N ASP A 22 -0.02 16.10 -2.22
CA ASP A 22 -0.59 15.28 -3.29
C ASP A 22 0.26 14.02 -3.52
N GLY A 23 -0.41 12.87 -3.62
CA GLY A 23 0.25 11.61 -3.84
C GLY A 23 0.90 11.53 -5.23
N ALA A 24 2.18 11.19 -5.27
CA ALA A 24 2.92 10.98 -6.52
C ALA A 24 2.47 9.71 -7.25
N ILE A 25 2.62 9.69 -8.58
CA ILE A 25 2.38 8.54 -9.45
C ILE A 25 3.70 7.85 -9.73
N THR A 26 3.77 6.55 -9.44
CA THR A 26 4.98 5.73 -9.61
C THR A 26 5.22 5.37 -11.08
N GLU A 27 4.16 5.16 -11.86
CA GLU A 27 4.25 4.85 -13.30
C GLU A 27 4.21 6.11 -14.16
N LYS A 28 5.26 6.27 -14.97
CA LYS A 28 5.39 7.41 -15.91
C LYS A 28 4.55 7.29 -17.19
N SER A 29 3.72 6.25 -17.32
CA SER A 29 2.94 6.01 -18.54
C SER A 29 1.89 7.09 -18.89
N GLY A 30 1.68 8.05 -18.00
CA GLY A 30 0.68 9.12 -18.17
C GLY A 30 -0.78 8.66 -18.13
N LYS A 31 -1.03 7.36 -17.99
CA LYS A 31 -2.38 6.75 -18.00
C LYS A 31 -2.92 6.45 -16.61
N VAL A 32 -2.07 6.43 -15.59
CA VAL A 32 -2.47 6.12 -14.21
C VAL A 32 -3.03 7.37 -13.56
N LYS A 33 -4.27 7.29 -13.12
CA LYS A 33 -4.93 8.35 -12.37
C LYS A 33 -4.71 8.14 -10.88
N ARG A 34 -4.24 9.16 -10.16
CA ARG A 34 -4.16 9.19 -8.71
C ARG A 34 -4.73 10.49 -8.17
N LYS A 35 -5.64 10.39 -7.22
CA LYS A 35 -6.17 11.50 -6.43
C LYS A 35 -6.17 11.07 -4.96
N SER A 36 -5.13 11.44 -4.24
CA SER A 36 -4.94 11.14 -2.81
C SER A 36 -4.08 12.20 -2.16
N LYS A 37 -4.17 12.31 -0.84
CA LYS A 37 -3.24 13.08 -0.01
C LYS A 37 -2.35 12.13 0.76
N VAL A 38 -1.08 12.44 0.92
CA VAL A 38 -0.11 11.58 1.59
C VAL A 38 0.78 12.35 2.55
N PHE A 39 1.31 11.62 3.53
CA PHE A 39 2.38 12.05 4.42
C PHE A 39 3.33 10.89 4.70
N PHE A 40 4.64 11.14 4.70
CA PHE A 40 5.63 10.09 4.97
C PHE A 40 6.08 10.11 6.43
N ILE A 41 5.80 9.01 7.13
CA ILE A 41 6.22 8.76 8.51
C ILE A 41 7.62 8.17 8.48
N LYS A 42 8.60 8.92 9.02
CA LYS A 42 10.02 8.55 9.04
C LYS A 42 10.46 8.01 10.41
N ASP A 43 9.54 7.84 11.34
CA ASP A 43 9.88 7.29 12.66
C ASP A 43 10.40 5.86 12.53
N THR A 44 11.65 5.66 12.95
CA THR A 44 12.35 4.39 12.77
C THR A 44 11.80 3.28 13.67
N SER A 45 11.17 3.62 14.78
CA SER A 45 10.60 2.65 15.73
C SER A 45 9.39 1.95 15.10
N ILE A 46 8.42 2.73 14.61
CA ILE A 46 7.22 2.17 13.95
C ILE A 46 7.57 1.44 12.64
N CYS A 47 8.51 1.98 11.87
CA CYS A 47 8.99 1.31 10.65
C CYS A 47 9.59 -0.05 10.97
N LYS A 48 10.43 -0.14 12.00
CA LYS A 48 11.07 -1.40 12.43
C LYS A 48 10.04 -2.42 12.95
N GLU A 49 9.06 -1.97 13.71
CA GLU A 49 7.99 -2.86 14.20
C GLU A 49 7.21 -3.47 13.04
N ILE A 50 6.82 -2.67 12.06
CA ILE A 50 6.12 -3.15 10.86
C ILE A 50 7.02 -4.02 10.01
N PHE A 51 8.30 -3.68 9.85
CA PHE A 51 9.27 -4.51 9.14
C PHE A 51 9.34 -5.93 9.72
N ASN A 52 9.48 -6.06 11.03
CA ASN A 52 9.56 -7.36 11.71
C ASN A 52 8.28 -8.17 11.45
N LEU A 53 7.11 -7.55 11.60
CA LEU A 53 5.83 -8.19 11.34
C LEU A 53 5.71 -8.72 9.89
N ILE A 54 6.11 -7.92 8.91
CA ILE A 54 6.08 -8.35 7.49
C ILE A 54 7.11 -9.44 7.24
N ASN A 55 8.31 -9.33 7.81
CA ASN A 55 9.38 -10.31 7.62
C ASN A 55 9.00 -11.69 8.19
N GLU A 56 8.23 -11.76 9.26
CA GLU A 56 7.71 -13.01 9.81
C GLU A 56 6.66 -13.69 8.91
N THR A 57 6.00 -12.96 8.04
CA THR A 57 4.96 -13.47 7.14
C THR A 57 5.48 -13.99 5.80
N THR A 58 6.77 -13.83 5.51
CA THR A 58 7.36 -14.18 4.22
C THR A 58 8.68 -14.95 4.35
N ILE A 59 8.95 -15.82 3.38
CA ILE A 59 10.23 -16.51 3.23
C ILE A 59 11.23 -15.75 2.33
N ILE A 60 10.80 -14.59 1.79
CA ILE A 60 11.64 -13.76 0.94
C ILE A 60 12.65 -13.03 1.82
N LYS A 61 13.91 -12.98 1.36
CA LYS A 61 14.95 -12.20 2.05
C LYS A 61 14.62 -10.70 1.95
N LEU A 62 14.29 -10.12 3.09
CA LEU A 62 14.03 -8.68 3.25
C LEU A 62 15.14 -8.07 4.08
N THR A 63 15.52 -6.83 3.81
CA THR A 63 16.68 -6.18 4.44
C THR A 63 16.40 -4.78 4.95
N ASP A 64 15.40 -4.08 4.41
CA ASP A 64 15.11 -2.69 4.77
C ASP A 64 13.65 -2.36 4.51
N ILE A 65 13.18 -1.24 5.05
CA ILE A 65 11.83 -0.71 4.85
C ILE A 65 11.89 0.78 4.55
N GLU A 66 11.10 1.22 3.57
CA GLU A 66 10.94 2.65 3.29
C GLU A 66 10.15 3.36 4.39
N PRO A 67 10.25 4.71 4.49
CA PRO A 67 9.32 5.50 5.30
C PRO A 67 7.88 5.13 4.97
N LEU A 68 7.04 4.97 5.99
CA LEU A 68 5.64 4.57 5.81
C LEU A 68 4.86 5.73 5.16
N GLN A 69 4.01 5.41 4.20
CA GLN A 69 3.13 6.39 3.58
C GLN A 69 1.74 6.32 4.24
N TYR A 70 1.40 7.33 5.03
CA TYR A 70 0.00 7.58 5.37
C TYR A 70 -0.72 8.15 4.15
N SER A 71 -1.91 7.66 3.85
CA SER A 71 -2.68 8.06 2.67
C SER A 71 -4.14 8.34 3.03
N GLU A 72 -4.66 9.44 2.49
CA GLU A 72 -6.08 9.80 2.53
C GLU A 72 -6.66 9.86 1.12
N TYR A 73 -7.82 9.24 0.95
CA TYR A 73 -8.64 9.31 -0.26
C TYR A 73 -10.01 9.88 0.12
N GLY A 74 -10.27 11.14 -0.19
CA GLY A 74 -11.58 11.76 -0.06
C GLY A 74 -12.52 11.33 -1.19
N VAL A 75 -13.73 11.86 -1.24
CA VAL A 75 -14.71 11.55 -2.29
C VAL A 75 -14.15 11.76 -3.69
N GLY A 76 -14.28 10.75 -4.55
CA GLY A 76 -13.67 10.69 -5.88
C GLY A 76 -12.16 10.43 -5.85
N GLY A 77 -11.57 10.23 -4.65
CA GLY A 77 -10.17 9.83 -4.50
C GLY A 77 -9.96 8.40 -4.97
N GLU A 78 -8.89 8.16 -5.71
CA GLU A 78 -8.57 6.88 -6.33
C GLU A 78 -7.08 6.74 -6.60
N TYR A 79 -6.63 5.50 -6.83
CA TYR A 79 -5.35 5.21 -7.46
C TYR A 79 -5.57 4.07 -8.46
N GLY A 80 -5.44 4.40 -9.73
CA GLY A 80 -5.63 3.46 -10.85
C GLY A 80 -4.65 2.29 -10.81
N TRP A 81 -4.83 1.34 -11.73
CA TRP A 81 -3.98 0.16 -11.82
C TRP A 81 -2.50 0.54 -11.98
N HIS A 82 -1.67 0.06 -11.07
CA HIS A 82 -0.23 0.29 -11.05
C HIS A 82 0.50 -0.88 -10.35
N ARG A 83 1.82 -0.87 -10.45
CA ARG A 83 2.75 -1.69 -9.68
C ARG A 83 3.65 -0.76 -8.86
N ASP A 84 4.17 -1.29 -7.77
CA ASP A 84 5.01 -0.50 -6.85
C ASP A 84 6.51 -0.57 -7.16
N VAL A 85 6.89 -1.34 -8.17
CA VAL A 85 8.29 -1.49 -8.57
C VAL A 85 8.82 -0.29 -9.34
N HIS A 86 10.08 0.04 -9.10
CA HIS A 86 10.83 1.01 -9.89
C HIS A 86 11.55 0.33 -11.06
N GLU A 87 11.78 1.07 -12.14
CA GLU A 87 12.51 0.57 -13.33
C GLU A 87 13.95 0.16 -13.01
N LYS A 88 14.56 0.77 -12.01
CA LYS A 88 15.95 0.54 -11.60
C LYS A 88 16.02 0.31 -10.09
N PRO A 89 16.99 -0.50 -9.64
CA PRO A 89 17.29 -0.61 -8.22
C PRO A 89 17.63 0.75 -7.61
N TYR A 90 17.44 0.88 -6.31
CA TYR A 90 17.93 2.02 -5.54
C TYR A 90 19.47 2.10 -5.56
N PRO A 91 20.09 3.25 -5.18
CA PRO A 91 21.54 3.38 -5.15
C PRO A 91 22.27 2.34 -4.28
N ASN A 92 21.59 1.78 -3.27
CA ASN A 92 22.10 0.70 -2.43
C ASN A 92 21.90 -0.71 -3.04
N GLY A 93 21.44 -0.80 -4.29
CA GLY A 93 21.20 -2.05 -5.00
C GLY A 93 19.91 -2.79 -4.63
N LEU A 94 19.13 -2.26 -3.68
CA LEU A 94 17.88 -2.89 -3.26
C LEU A 94 16.73 -2.55 -4.20
N ILE A 95 15.69 -3.40 -4.18
CA ILE A 95 14.43 -3.19 -4.89
C ILE A 95 13.25 -3.40 -3.96
N ARG A 96 12.09 -2.85 -4.28
CA ARG A 96 10.84 -3.18 -3.60
C ARG A 96 10.44 -4.62 -3.89
N LYS A 97 10.35 -5.44 -2.86
CA LYS A 97 9.96 -6.86 -2.94
C LYS A 97 8.53 -7.07 -2.50
N VAL A 98 8.15 -6.44 -1.41
CA VAL A 98 6.87 -6.59 -0.74
C VAL A 98 6.24 -5.24 -0.53
N SER A 99 4.97 -5.11 -0.91
CA SER A 99 4.10 -4.00 -0.59
C SER A 99 3.08 -4.44 0.45
N PHE A 100 2.62 -3.51 1.26
CA PHE A 100 1.51 -3.74 2.18
C PHE A 100 0.62 -2.53 2.30
N SER A 101 -0.65 -2.77 2.68
CA SER A 101 -1.63 -1.73 2.99
C SER A 101 -2.39 -2.11 4.25
N ILE A 102 -2.39 -1.22 5.24
CA ILE A 102 -3.13 -1.34 6.51
C ILE A 102 -4.28 -0.35 6.47
N ILE A 103 -5.52 -0.82 6.61
CA ILE A 103 -6.71 0.02 6.65
C ILE A 103 -6.87 0.59 8.06
N LEU A 104 -7.00 1.91 8.17
CA LEU A 104 -7.05 2.62 9.46
C LEU A 104 -8.48 2.95 9.92
N ASN A 105 -9.45 2.95 9.01
CA ASN A 105 -10.86 3.24 9.30
C ASN A 105 -11.78 2.45 8.37
N ASP A 106 -13.06 2.41 8.69
CA ASP A 106 -14.10 1.74 7.91
C ASP A 106 -15.40 2.56 7.77
N ASP A 107 -15.34 3.84 8.14
CA ASP A 107 -16.44 4.81 8.04
C ASP A 107 -16.46 5.53 6.68
N PHE A 108 -16.31 4.79 5.60
CA PHE A 108 -16.36 5.28 4.22
C PHE A 108 -17.00 4.22 3.29
N GLU A 109 -17.41 4.65 2.10
CA GLU A 109 -17.94 3.77 1.04
C GLU A 109 -17.11 3.90 -0.24
N GLY A 110 -17.05 2.82 -1.03
CA GLY A 110 -16.14 2.73 -2.17
C GLY A 110 -14.70 2.49 -1.72
N GLY A 111 -13.73 2.92 -2.51
CA GLY A 111 -12.32 2.79 -2.17
C GLY A 111 -11.84 1.34 -2.01
N GLU A 112 -12.53 0.37 -2.66
CA GLU A 112 -12.16 -1.03 -2.62
C GLU A 112 -10.73 -1.22 -3.15
N PHE A 113 -10.00 -2.15 -2.52
CA PHE A 113 -8.65 -2.50 -2.92
C PHE A 113 -8.67 -3.77 -3.76
N ASP A 114 -8.22 -3.66 -5.00
CA ASP A 114 -8.14 -4.79 -5.93
C ASP A 114 -6.69 -5.16 -6.22
N ILE A 115 -6.41 -6.47 -6.28
CA ILE A 115 -5.13 -7.01 -6.75
C ILE A 115 -5.39 -7.98 -7.90
N GLU A 116 -4.62 -7.85 -8.98
CA GLU A 116 -4.66 -8.78 -10.10
C GLU A 116 -4.09 -10.14 -9.68
N THR A 117 -4.91 -11.17 -9.73
CA THR A 117 -4.57 -12.51 -9.24
C THR A 117 -4.67 -13.59 -10.32
N ARG A 118 -5.22 -13.23 -11.49
CA ARG A 118 -5.48 -14.12 -12.60
C ARG A 118 -4.93 -13.55 -13.92
N THR A 119 -4.97 -14.36 -14.96
CA THR A 119 -4.50 -13.96 -16.29
C THR A 119 -5.45 -12.94 -16.94
N PRO A 120 -4.98 -12.13 -17.90
CA PRO A 120 -5.83 -11.22 -18.66
C PRO A 120 -6.99 -11.89 -19.41
N ALA A 121 -6.89 -13.20 -19.68
CA ALA A 121 -7.96 -13.98 -20.33
C ALA A 121 -9.16 -14.26 -19.44
N ASP A 122 -9.00 -14.16 -18.11
CA ASP A 122 -10.08 -14.41 -17.18
C ASP A 122 -11.11 -13.27 -17.17
N LYS A 123 -12.39 -13.58 -17.07
CA LYS A 123 -13.47 -12.57 -17.00
C LYS A 123 -13.30 -11.62 -15.82
N LYS A 124 -12.83 -12.14 -14.69
CA LYS A 124 -12.47 -11.35 -13.51
C LYS A 124 -11.02 -11.63 -13.15
N ARG A 125 -10.13 -10.73 -13.50
CA ARG A 125 -8.67 -10.86 -13.34
C ARG A 125 -8.16 -10.60 -11.92
N TYR A 126 -8.97 -10.04 -11.05
CA TYR A 126 -8.57 -9.53 -9.74
C TYR A 126 -9.46 -10.03 -8.63
N ASP A 127 -8.92 -10.06 -7.44
CA ASP A 127 -9.67 -10.20 -6.21
C ASP A 127 -9.77 -8.86 -5.51
N THR A 128 -10.92 -8.64 -4.86
CA THR A 128 -11.23 -7.44 -4.08
C THR A 128 -11.11 -7.76 -2.61
N PHE A 129 -10.38 -6.95 -1.89
CA PHE A 129 -10.10 -7.13 -0.47
C PHE A 129 -10.96 -6.21 0.39
N ASP A 130 -11.34 -6.73 1.56
CA ASP A 130 -12.23 -6.05 2.48
C ASP A 130 -11.54 -4.85 3.16
N ASN A 131 -12.21 -3.70 3.17
CA ASN A 131 -11.75 -2.44 3.74
C ASN A 131 -12.08 -2.29 5.23
N LYS A 132 -12.11 -3.37 6.01
CA LYS A 132 -12.31 -3.26 7.45
C LYS A 132 -11.08 -2.68 8.14
N LYS A 133 -11.32 -1.88 9.16
CA LYS A 133 -10.27 -1.32 10.02
C LYS A 133 -9.33 -2.42 10.52
N GLN A 134 -8.02 -2.16 10.48
CA GLN A 134 -6.92 -3.06 10.84
C GLN A 134 -6.67 -4.23 9.86
N ASN A 135 -7.51 -4.42 8.85
CA ASN A 135 -7.17 -5.38 7.80
C ASN A 135 -5.89 -4.95 7.08
N THR A 136 -5.02 -5.92 6.90
CA THR A 136 -3.72 -5.72 6.26
C THR A 136 -3.56 -6.69 5.11
N ILE A 137 -3.19 -6.15 3.98
CA ILE A 137 -2.86 -6.90 2.78
C ILE A 137 -1.36 -6.78 2.55
N ILE A 138 -0.68 -7.92 2.42
CA ILE A 138 0.74 -8.03 2.13
C ILE A 138 0.87 -8.76 0.80
N PHE A 139 1.53 -8.16 -0.17
CA PHE A 139 1.61 -8.69 -1.53
C PHE A 139 2.94 -8.36 -2.20
N SER A 140 3.26 -9.07 -3.28
CA SER A 140 4.46 -8.76 -4.07
C SER A 140 4.32 -7.39 -4.74
N SER A 141 5.35 -6.54 -4.64
CA SER A 141 5.37 -5.21 -5.28
C SER A 141 5.22 -5.25 -6.81
N TYR A 142 5.41 -6.43 -7.43
CA TYR A 142 5.23 -6.66 -8.87
C TYR A 142 3.76 -6.86 -9.28
N MET A 143 2.84 -7.03 -8.33
CA MET A 143 1.43 -7.28 -8.64
C MET A 143 0.73 -5.99 -9.00
N TRP A 144 -0.08 -6.03 -10.06
CA TRP A 144 -0.99 -4.95 -10.41
C TRP A 144 -2.07 -4.82 -9.34
N HIS A 145 -2.27 -3.59 -8.88
CA HIS A 145 -3.30 -3.29 -7.87
C HIS A 145 -3.85 -1.88 -8.06
N ARG A 146 -4.98 -1.61 -7.42
CA ARG A 146 -5.64 -0.29 -7.45
C ARG A 146 -6.45 -0.03 -6.20
N VAL A 147 -6.72 1.25 -5.95
CA VAL A 147 -7.78 1.74 -5.07
C VAL A 147 -8.87 2.32 -5.94
N ARG A 148 -10.09 1.78 -5.86
CA ARG A 148 -11.25 2.32 -6.59
C ARG A 148 -11.67 3.68 -6.04
N PRO A 149 -12.47 4.48 -6.78
CA PRO A 149 -12.96 5.75 -6.30
C PRO A 149 -13.76 5.59 -4.99
N VAL A 150 -13.44 6.47 -4.02
CA VAL A 150 -14.22 6.61 -2.77
C VAL A 150 -15.53 7.31 -3.11
N LYS A 151 -16.65 6.79 -2.62
CA LYS A 151 -18.00 7.30 -2.87
C LYS A 151 -18.48 8.25 -1.77
N SER A 152 -18.18 7.93 -0.51
CA SER A 152 -18.49 8.77 0.64
C SER A 152 -17.44 8.59 1.74
N GLY A 153 -17.28 9.59 2.61
CA GLY A 153 -16.29 9.58 3.68
C GLY A 153 -14.85 9.79 3.20
N ILE A 154 -13.90 9.40 4.04
CA ILE A 154 -12.45 9.47 3.76
C ILE A 154 -11.84 8.11 4.08
N ARG A 155 -11.24 7.46 3.08
CA ARG A 155 -10.47 6.23 3.28
C ARG A 155 -9.07 6.58 3.74
N LYS A 156 -8.65 6.02 4.88
CA LYS A 156 -7.34 6.23 5.47
C LYS A 156 -6.56 4.90 5.53
N SER A 157 -5.30 4.92 5.14
CA SER A 157 -4.45 3.74 5.17
C SER A 157 -2.99 4.08 5.41
N ILE A 158 -2.23 3.12 5.95
CA ILE A 158 -0.77 3.10 5.88
C ILE A 158 -0.39 2.17 4.75
N VAL A 159 0.47 2.64 3.88
CA VAL A 159 1.10 1.86 2.81
C VAL A 159 2.60 1.86 3.02
N GLY A 160 3.25 0.77 2.71
CA GLY A 160 4.70 0.70 2.81
C GLY A 160 5.31 -0.35 1.89
N TRP A 161 6.61 -0.22 1.75
CA TRP A 161 7.42 -1.03 0.84
C TRP A 161 8.61 -1.58 1.58
N VAL A 162 8.77 -2.88 1.50
CA VAL A 162 9.89 -3.59 2.11
C VAL A 162 10.85 -4.01 1.02
N LEU A 163 12.12 -3.72 1.25
CA LEU A 163 13.20 -3.85 0.29
C LEU A 163 13.98 -5.15 0.50
N GLY A 164 14.55 -5.64 -0.57
CA GLY A 164 15.47 -6.77 -0.55
C GLY A 164 16.35 -6.79 -1.80
N PRO A 165 17.29 -7.73 -1.89
CA PRO A 165 18.10 -7.90 -3.10
C PRO A 165 17.21 -8.25 -4.29
N PRO A 166 17.63 -7.96 -5.52
CA PRO A 166 16.93 -8.31 -6.76
C PRO A 166 16.57 -9.78 -6.90
#